data_064832ce7d55cee7559b428c3d15a726
#
_entry.id   064832ce7d55cee7559b428c3d15a726
#
_cell.length_a   1.000
_cell.length_b   1.000
_cell.length_c   1.000
_cell.angle_alpha   90.00
_cell.angle_beta   90.00
_cell.angle_gamma   90.00
#
_symmetry.space_group_name_H-M   'P 1'
#
loop_
_entity.id
_entity.type
_entity.pdbx_description
1 polymer ?
#
loop_
_entity_poly.entity_id
_entity_poly.type
_entity_poly.pdbx_seq_one_letter_code
_entity_poly.pdbx_strand_id
1 'polypeptide(L)'
;MIPTSEAVAVTSDWLVPVDTSPIPNGFIVIEDGTIRFVGKELPTCYQSVRLVRLPGFAILPGLVNSHCHLEFSDLESPIPAGNSFPDWIGSLLAFRRAKNNAPEQLALNRQAAIASGIRESYQAGVRWVVDMATEPWSAAWIENEVASIAAMSPVALAPKAPIVVLPCIELLDIVENRFESTLALANKHMAAPKCTTGVGQIGFAPHAPYTASRKVTQWCAGLPLREKRLVTMHLAESKEELQWLQHQNGPFSELLAPILAHGTTVGEQTYFDKLGQVTEHVALLSKSWRATIAHGNYLSRQDLISLAERASTMGVVHCPRTHRHFGHLHDASQFPPTNRYPFAERVALGVRHFLGTDSRASNPDLNLWTEAKLVRAEQTELKSEQILKMMTTDAAEFLDLGDEYGAIRTGSPAALTAIKHDRVISRDGLVDDASTLYDALLEEGTVSAPLEWVMAKTQSNIRTNL
;
A
#
# COMPACT_ATOMS: atom_id res chain seq x y z
N MET A 1 30.08 21.65 -0.38
CA MET A 1 29.39 22.35 -1.48
C MET A 1 28.84 23.67 -0.92
N ILE A 2 28.86 24.75 -1.68
CA ILE A 2 28.17 26.01 -1.32
C ILE A 2 26.69 25.78 -1.67
N PRO A 3 25.74 25.98 -0.71
CA PRO A 3 24.34 25.79 -0.99
C PRO A 3 23.85 26.79 -2.06
N THR A 4 22.92 26.35 -2.91
CA THR A 4 22.23 27.23 -3.84
C THR A 4 21.24 28.13 -3.09
N SER A 5 20.78 29.22 -3.73
CA SER A 5 19.75 30.10 -3.13
C SER A 5 18.39 29.43 -2.90
N GLU A 6 18.21 28.22 -3.43
CA GLU A 6 16.97 27.45 -3.36
C GLU A 6 16.98 26.39 -2.24
N ALA A 7 18.10 26.17 -1.55
CA ALA A 7 18.17 25.24 -0.43
C ALA A 7 17.31 25.73 0.76
N VAL A 8 16.63 24.80 1.42
CA VAL A 8 15.79 25.07 2.59
C VAL A 8 16.17 24.14 3.72
N ALA A 9 16.43 24.71 4.90
CA ALA A 9 16.56 23.96 6.14
C ALA A 9 15.19 23.83 6.82
N VAL A 10 14.87 22.64 7.28
CA VAL A 10 13.64 22.34 8.03
C VAL A 10 14.01 21.76 9.37
N THR A 11 13.36 22.22 10.43
CA THR A 11 13.43 21.62 11.77
C THR A 11 12.03 21.38 12.32
N SER A 12 11.88 20.31 13.05
CA SER A 12 10.64 19.90 13.72
C SER A 12 10.94 19.40 15.13
N ASP A 13 9.93 19.13 15.93
CA ASP A 13 10.14 18.59 17.27
C ASP A 13 10.92 17.25 17.21
N TRP A 14 10.64 16.44 16.18
CA TRP A 14 11.32 15.17 15.96
C TRP A 14 11.61 14.90 14.49
N LEU A 15 12.81 14.44 14.19
CA LEU A 15 13.12 13.70 12.97
C LEU A 15 13.16 12.22 13.31
N VAL A 16 12.40 11.42 12.59
CA VAL A 16 12.23 9.98 12.82
C VAL A 16 12.68 9.21 11.59
N PRO A 17 13.97 8.90 11.43
CA PRO A 17 14.49 8.21 10.25
C PRO A 17 13.98 6.76 10.11
N VAL A 18 13.49 6.16 11.20
CA VAL A 18 12.96 4.80 11.35
C VAL A 18 14.06 3.72 11.37
N ASP A 19 15.08 3.84 10.54
CA ASP A 19 16.25 2.92 10.51
C ASP A 19 17.35 3.29 11.52
N THR A 20 17.28 4.50 12.06
CA THR A 20 18.18 5.00 13.11
C THR A 20 17.38 5.68 14.21
N SER A 21 18.03 6.02 15.32
CA SER A 21 17.38 6.67 16.46
C SER A 21 16.76 8.02 16.06
N PRO A 22 15.58 8.36 16.60
CA PRO A 22 14.96 9.68 16.41
C PRO A 22 15.87 10.82 16.88
N ILE A 23 15.83 11.95 16.20
CA ILE A 23 16.64 13.13 16.48
C ILE A 23 15.72 14.27 16.96
N PRO A 24 15.74 14.60 18.26
CA PRO A 24 14.95 15.70 18.80
C PRO A 24 15.48 17.05 18.28
N ASN A 25 14.56 17.93 17.84
CA ASN A 25 14.87 19.22 17.24
C ASN A 25 15.89 19.16 16.10
N GLY A 26 15.90 18.04 15.36
CA GLY A 26 16.84 17.81 14.26
C GLY A 26 16.58 18.68 13.05
N PHE A 27 17.55 18.72 12.16
CA PHE A 27 17.52 19.49 10.92
C PHE A 27 17.62 18.58 9.71
N ILE A 28 16.82 18.89 8.68
CA ILE A 28 16.98 18.39 7.34
C ILE A 28 17.25 19.58 6.42
N VAL A 29 18.21 19.48 5.53
CA VAL A 29 18.38 20.45 4.44
C VAL A 29 17.94 19.78 3.14
N ILE A 30 17.06 20.46 2.41
CA ILE A 30 16.52 20.01 1.13
C ILE A 30 16.95 21.00 0.05
N GLU A 31 17.48 20.49 -1.05
CA GLU A 31 17.86 21.24 -2.23
C GLU A 31 17.50 20.42 -3.47
N ASP A 32 16.76 21.02 -4.40
CA ASP A 32 16.28 20.34 -5.63
C ASP A 32 15.59 19.01 -5.35
N GLY A 33 14.70 18.97 -4.35
CA GLY A 33 13.98 17.77 -3.94
C GLY A 33 14.83 16.64 -3.37
N THR A 34 16.10 16.91 -3.02
CA THR A 34 17.06 15.96 -2.47
C THR A 34 17.48 16.37 -1.07
N ILE A 35 17.59 15.42 -0.15
CA ILE A 35 18.10 15.65 1.19
C ILE A 35 19.62 15.82 1.12
N ARG A 36 20.12 17.00 1.51
CA ARG A 36 21.56 17.33 1.53
C ARG A 36 22.21 17.15 2.88
N PHE A 37 21.40 17.21 3.93
CA PHE A 37 21.87 17.05 5.30
C PHE A 37 20.75 16.54 6.20
N VAL A 38 21.11 15.71 7.16
CA VAL A 38 20.28 15.27 8.29
C VAL A 38 21.14 15.28 9.53
N GLY A 39 20.69 15.90 10.62
CA GLY A 39 21.45 15.88 11.87
C GLY A 39 20.87 16.79 12.97
N LYS A 40 21.52 16.77 14.14
CA LYS A 40 21.07 17.52 15.31
C LYS A 40 21.42 19.01 15.24
N GLU A 41 22.53 19.36 14.56
CA GLU A 41 23.02 20.73 14.45
C GLU A 41 23.17 21.11 12.99
N LEU A 42 22.69 22.31 12.61
CA LEU A 42 22.79 22.79 11.25
C LEU A 42 24.25 23.22 10.96
N PRO A 43 24.91 22.60 9.96
CA PRO A 43 26.29 22.94 9.61
C PRO A 43 26.43 24.41 9.21
N THR A 44 27.62 24.99 9.45
CA THR A 44 27.91 26.41 9.16
C THR A 44 27.62 26.80 7.71
N CYS A 45 27.87 25.89 6.75
CA CYS A 45 27.59 26.14 5.34
C CYS A 45 26.10 26.30 5.00
N TYR A 46 25.20 25.86 5.88
CA TYR A 46 23.74 25.99 5.71
C TYR A 46 23.11 27.03 6.63
N GLN A 47 23.86 27.77 7.44
CA GLN A 47 23.31 28.77 8.36
C GLN A 47 22.64 29.97 7.65
N SER A 48 23.00 30.25 6.39
CA SER A 48 22.40 31.31 5.59
C SER A 48 21.19 30.88 4.77
N VAL A 49 20.86 29.59 4.71
CA VAL A 49 19.69 29.12 3.97
C VAL A 49 18.40 29.42 4.74
N ARG A 50 17.29 29.52 4.01
CA ARG A 50 15.98 29.72 4.62
C ARG A 50 15.66 28.61 5.61
N LEU A 51 15.35 28.95 6.85
CA LEU A 51 14.94 28.00 7.89
C LEU A 51 13.42 28.01 8.06
N VAL A 52 12.82 26.83 7.97
CA VAL A 52 11.40 26.56 8.28
C VAL A 52 11.31 25.75 9.58
N ARG A 53 10.56 26.25 10.54
CA ARG A 53 10.32 25.58 11.82
C ARG A 53 8.91 24.99 11.85
N LEU A 54 8.78 23.73 12.23
CA LEU A 54 7.53 23.00 12.29
C LEU A 54 7.30 22.46 13.73
N PRO A 55 6.95 23.37 14.68
CA PRO A 55 6.60 22.94 16.04
C PRO A 55 5.30 22.12 16.00
N GLY A 56 5.20 21.09 16.83
CA GLY A 56 4.06 20.17 16.86
C GLY A 56 4.08 19.13 15.73
N PHE A 57 5.24 18.93 15.08
CA PHE A 57 5.39 17.93 14.04
C PHE A 57 6.58 17.01 14.28
N ALA A 58 6.38 15.73 13.88
CA ALA A 58 7.46 14.80 13.62
C ALA A 58 7.59 14.59 12.09
N ILE A 59 8.82 14.48 11.59
CA ILE A 59 9.08 14.20 10.17
C ILE A 59 9.57 12.77 10.03
N LEU A 60 8.88 12.00 9.18
CA LEU A 60 9.14 10.60 8.87
C LEU A 60 9.49 10.43 7.38
N PRO A 61 10.06 9.28 6.98
CA PRO A 61 10.08 8.88 5.57
C PRO A 61 8.67 8.85 5.00
N GLY A 62 8.56 9.01 3.71
CA GLY A 62 7.29 8.85 2.99
C GLY A 62 6.72 7.45 3.18
N LEU A 63 5.41 7.37 3.36
CA LEU A 63 4.71 6.12 3.60
C LEU A 63 4.60 5.28 2.33
N VAL A 64 4.63 3.96 2.47
CA VAL A 64 4.49 2.96 1.40
C VAL A 64 3.20 2.18 1.63
N ASN A 65 2.18 2.41 0.79
CA ASN A 65 0.94 1.66 0.77
C ASN A 65 1.14 0.40 -0.09
N SER A 66 1.23 -0.75 0.55
CA SER A 66 1.62 -2.00 -0.12
C SER A 66 0.47 -2.74 -0.80
N HIS A 67 -0.78 -2.26 -0.69
CA HIS A 67 -1.96 -2.80 -1.37
C HIS A 67 -3.08 -1.77 -1.43
N CYS A 68 -3.51 -1.45 -2.64
CA CYS A 68 -4.59 -0.50 -2.89
C CYS A 68 -5.29 -0.82 -4.22
N HIS A 69 -6.55 -0.40 -4.36
CA HIS A 69 -7.29 -0.37 -5.63
C HIS A 69 -7.74 1.05 -5.91
N LEU A 70 -6.93 1.82 -6.60
CA LEU A 70 -7.20 3.24 -6.91
C LEU A 70 -8.45 3.44 -7.76
N GLU A 71 -8.84 2.43 -8.54
CA GLU A 71 -10.03 2.50 -9.41
C GLU A 71 -11.37 2.69 -8.68
N PHE A 72 -11.41 2.44 -7.37
CA PHE A 72 -12.62 2.61 -6.54
C PHE A 72 -12.64 3.92 -5.75
N SER A 73 -11.71 4.83 -6.00
CA SER A 73 -11.57 6.07 -5.21
C SER A 73 -12.64 7.13 -5.47
N ASP A 74 -13.59 6.84 -6.36
CA ASP A 74 -14.79 7.65 -6.59
C ASP A 74 -16.01 7.21 -5.74
N LEU A 75 -15.86 6.17 -4.91
CA LEU A 75 -16.85 5.79 -3.91
C LEU A 75 -16.83 6.79 -2.74
N GLU A 76 -18.00 7.35 -2.42
CA GLU A 76 -18.15 8.27 -1.29
C GLU A 76 -18.10 7.54 0.07
N SER A 77 -18.53 6.28 0.08
CA SER A 77 -18.54 5.42 1.26
C SER A 77 -18.33 3.96 0.86
N PRO A 78 -17.84 3.12 1.79
CA PRO A 78 -17.71 1.68 1.55
C PRO A 78 -19.04 1.03 1.17
N ILE A 79 -18.97 0.02 0.31
CA ILE A 79 -20.11 -0.83 -0.02
C ILE A 79 -20.41 -1.69 1.22
N PRO A 80 -21.68 -1.76 1.70
CA PRO A 80 -22.01 -2.59 2.85
C PRO A 80 -21.51 -4.03 2.71
N ALA A 81 -20.95 -4.59 3.76
CA ALA A 81 -20.33 -5.93 3.74
C ALA A 81 -21.30 -7.07 3.35
N GLY A 82 -22.61 -6.83 3.48
CA GLY A 82 -23.61 -7.88 3.18
C GLY A 82 -23.65 -8.98 4.23
N ASN A 83 -24.19 -10.15 3.86
CA ASN A 83 -24.26 -11.31 4.73
C ASN A 83 -23.03 -12.23 4.58
N SER A 84 -22.29 -12.08 3.48
CA SER A 84 -21.10 -12.87 3.17
C SER A 84 -20.16 -12.09 2.28
N PHE A 85 -18.90 -12.51 2.22
CA PHE A 85 -17.92 -11.91 1.32
C PHE A 85 -18.35 -12.00 -0.17
N PRO A 86 -18.89 -13.13 -0.69
CA PRO A 86 -19.45 -13.18 -2.04
C PRO A 86 -20.63 -12.23 -2.30
N ASP A 87 -21.49 -11.93 -1.30
CA ASP A 87 -22.56 -10.94 -1.45
C ASP A 87 -21.99 -9.53 -1.68
N TRP A 88 -20.93 -9.20 -0.94
CA TRP A 88 -20.21 -7.95 -1.13
C TRP A 88 -19.58 -7.87 -2.53
N ILE A 89 -18.92 -8.94 -3.01
CA ILE A 89 -18.39 -9.01 -4.38
C ILE A 89 -19.52 -8.78 -5.39
N GLY A 90 -20.68 -9.40 -5.19
CA GLY A 90 -21.86 -9.21 -6.04
C GLY A 90 -22.28 -7.74 -6.10
N SER A 91 -22.29 -7.05 -4.96
CA SER A 91 -22.61 -5.61 -4.86
C SER A 91 -21.56 -4.74 -5.53
N LEU A 92 -20.28 -5.07 -5.39
CA LEU A 92 -19.17 -4.40 -6.07
C LEU A 92 -19.28 -4.54 -7.61
N LEU A 93 -19.60 -5.73 -8.10
CA LEU A 93 -19.82 -5.98 -9.52
C LEU A 93 -21.04 -5.23 -10.05
N ALA A 94 -22.11 -5.13 -9.27
CA ALA A 94 -23.30 -4.33 -9.61
C ALA A 94 -22.96 -2.84 -9.71
N PHE A 95 -22.18 -2.31 -8.76
CA PHE A 95 -21.68 -0.93 -8.81
C PHE A 95 -20.84 -0.67 -10.06
N ARG A 96 -19.90 -1.55 -10.39
CA ARG A 96 -19.10 -1.46 -11.62
C ARG A 96 -19.99 -1.42 -12.87
N ARG A 97 -21.00 -2.29 -12.96
CA ARG A 97 -21.92 -2.35 -14.12
C ARG A 97 -22.76 -1.08 -14.26
N ALA A 98 -23.26 -0.56 -13.15
CA ALA A 98 -24.12 0.64 -13.18
C ALA A 98 -23.39 1.88 -13.70
N LYS A 99 -22.08 1.99 -13.47
CA LYS A 99 -21.25 3.12 -13.95
C LYS A 99 -20.72 3.00 -15.36
N ASN A 100 -20.77 1.82 -15.96
CA ASN A 100 -20.00 1.49 -17.17
C ASN A 100 -20.87 1.09 -18.34
N ASN A 101 -21.82 1.96 -18.71
CA ASN A 101 -22.75 1.71 -19.82
C ASN A 101 -22.10 1.79 -21.21
N ALA A 102 -20.91 2.39 -21.34
CA ALA A 102 -20.13 2.47 -22.58
C ALA A 102 -18.63 2.38 -22.29
N PRO A 103 -17.82 1.73 -23.17
CA PRO A 103 -16.38 1.56 -22.95
C PRO A 103 -15.61 2.87 -22.76
N GLU A 104 -15.97 3.92 -23.51
CA GLU A 104 -15.36 5.25 -23.38
C GLU A 104 -15.67 5.90 -22.04
N GLN A 105 -16.90 5.78 -21.57
CA GLN A 105 -17.30 6.30 -20.25
C GLN A 105 -16.60 5.53 -19.12
N LEU A 106 -16.43 4.22 -19.27
CA LEU A 106 -15.65 3.40 -18.33
C LEU A 106 -14.22 3.93 -18.18
N ALA A 107 -13.53 4.19 -19.28
CA ALA A 107 -12.15 4.70 -19.25
C ALA A 107 -12.04 6.07 -18.56
N LEU A 108 -12.97 7.00 -18.88
CA LEU A 108 -13.01 8.33 -18.26
C LEU A 108 -13.29 8.26 -16.77
N ASN A 109 -14.28 7.47 -16.35
CA ASN A 109 -14.63 7.31 -14.93
C ASN A 109 -13.45 6.71 -14.14
N ARG A 110 -12.79 5.71 -14.71
CA ARG A 110 -11.66 5.05 -14.08
C ARG A 110 -10.45 5.97 -13.97
N GLN A 111 -10.15 6.73 -15.03
CA GLN A 111 -9.09 7.75 -14.98
C GLN A 111 -9.35 8.76 -13.86
N ALA A 112 -10.58 9.25 -13.73
CA ALA A 112 -10.94 10.20 -12.69
C ALA A 112 -10.83 9.58 -11.28
N ALA A 113 -11.26 8.34 -11.09
CA ALA A 113 -11.15 7.60 -9.85
C ALA A 113 -9.68 7.39 -9.45
N ILE A 114 -8.84 6.91 -10.37
CA ILE A 114 -7.40 6.72 -10.14
C ILE A 114 -6.75 8.05 -9.75
N ALA A 115 -7.01 9.14 -10.47
CA ALA A 115 -6.49 10.46 -10.16
C ALA A 115 -6.92 10.94 -8.76
N SER A 116 -8.17 10.70 -8.37
CA SER A 116 -8.68 10.99 -7.02
C SER A 116 -7.92 10.19 -5.95
N GLY A 117 -7.76 8.89 -6.16
CA GLY A 117 -7.06 8.01 -5.21
C GLY A 117 -5.58 8.34 -5.05
N ILE A 118 -4.90 8.74 -6.13
CA ILE A 118 -3.51 9.22 -6.08
C ILE A 118 -3.42 10.47 -5.21
N ARG A 119 -4.31 11.47 -5.42
CA ARG A 119 -4.35 12.69 -4.61
C ARG A 119 -4.62 12.39 -3.15
N GLU A 120 -5.61 11.54 -2.86
CA GLU A 120 -5.97 11.16 -1.50
C GLU A 120 -4.82 10.47 -0.78
N SER A 121 -4.18 9.49 -1.43
CA SER A 121 -3.00 8.79 -0.89
C SER A 121 -1.85 9.76 -0.63
N TYR A 122 -1.55 10.65 -1.59
CA TYR A 122 -0.52 11.68 -1.43
C TYR A 122 -0.84 12.61 -0.24
N GLN A 123 -2.08 13.09 -0.13
CA GLN A 123 -2.53 13.97 0.97
C GLN A 123 -2.40 13.31 2.35
N ALA A 124 -2.50 12.00 2.40
CA ALA A 124 -2.27 11.20 3.61
C ALA A 124 -0.77 10.89 3.88
N GLY A 125 0.16 11.48 3.13
CA GLY A 125 1.60 11.28 3.32
C GLY A 125 2.17 10.03 2.64
N VAL A 126 1.37 9.31 1.86
CA VAL A 126 1.85 8.18 1.07
C VAL A 126 2.70 8.67 -0.11
N ARG A 127 3.84 8.01 -0.35
CA ARG A 127 4.78 8.33 -1.44
C ARG A 127 4.92 7.20 -2.43
N TRP A 128 4.55 5.99 -2.04
CA TRP A 128 4.50 4.80 -2.88
C TRP A 128 3.20 4.05 -2.68
N VAL A 129 2.56 3.68 -3.79
CA VAL A 129 1.31 2.91 -3.80
C VAL A 129 1.50 1.68 -4.68
N VAL A 130 1.27 0.49 -4.14
CA VAL A 130 1.08 -0.73 -4.94
C VAL A 130 -0.39 -0.81 -5.30
N ASP A 131 -0.71 -0.58 -6.57
CA ASP A 131 -2.08 -0.50 -7.09
C ASP A 131 -2.48 -1.79 -7.81
N MET A 132 -3.59 -2.36 -7.44
CA MET A 132 -4.22 -3.48 -8.17
C MET A 132 -4.95 -2.91 -9.38
N ALA A 133 -4.28 -2.91 -10.53
CA ALA A 133 -4.72 -2.20 -11.72
C ALA A 133 -5.52 -3.12 -12.65
N THR A 134 -6.80 -2.79 -12.92
CA THR A 134 -7.65 -3.49 -13.89
C THR A 134 -7.80 -2.70 -15.18
N GLU A 135 -7.98 -3.39 -16.32
CA GLU A 135 -8.27 -2.74 -17.61
C GLU A 135 -9.68 -2.09 -17.62
N PRO A 136 -9.86 -0.94 -18.30
CA PRO A 136 -8.82 -0.14 -18.99
C PRO A 136 -7.91 0.59 -18.00
N TRP A 137 -6.61 0.56 -18.29
CA TRP A 137 -5.57 1.21 -17.49
C TRP A 137 -4.51 1.85 -18.40
N SER A 138 -3.94 2.98 -17.97
CA SER A 138 -2.86 3.65 -18.69
C SER A 138 -1.88 4.35 -17.75
N ALA A 139 -0.58 4.17 -18.00
CA ALA A 139 0.47 4.90 -17.30
C ALA A 139 0.31 6.42 -17.42
N ALA A 140 -0.14 6.91 -18.59
CA ALA A 140 -0.36 8.34 -18.81
C ALA A 140 -1.38 8.97 -17.83
N TRP A 141 -2.35 8.22 -17.34
CA TRP A 141 -3.30 8.75 -16.34
C TRP A 141 -2.60 9.06 -15.02
N ILE A 142 -1.68 8.19 -14.61
CA ILE A 142 -0.86 8.36 -13.39
C ILE A 142 0.13 9.52 -13.61
N GLU A 143 0.86 9.53 -14.72
CA GLU A 143 1.85 10.56 -15.05
C GLU A 143 1.24 11.97 -15.03
N ASN A 144 0.06 12.13 -15.63
CA ASN A 144 -0.66 13.40 -15.66
C ASN A 144 -1.04 13.88 -14.25
N GLU A 145 -1.53 12.97 -13.40
CA GLU A 145 -1.90 13.34 -12.04
C GLU A 145 -0.67 13.65 -11.17
N VAL A 146 0.39 12.85 -11.28
CA VAL A 146 1.66 13.10 -10.58
C VAL A 146 2.27 14.45 -11.00
N ALA A 147 2.22 14.79 -12.29
CA ALA A 147 2.67 16.09 -12.79
C ALA A 147 1.81 17.23 -12.22
N SER A 148 0.49 17.04 -12.12
CA SER A 148 -0.42 18.01 -11.50
C SER A 148 -0.08 18.26 -10.04
N ILE A 149 0.16 17.20 -9.26
CA ILE A 149 0.58 17.30 -7.85
C ILE A 149 1.94 18.00 -7.73
N ALA A 150 2.91 17.64 -8.58
CA ALA A 150 4.24 18.25 -8.58
C ALA A 150 4.17 19.77 -8.85
N ALA A 151 3.30 20.20 -9.77
CA ALA A 151 3.11 21.62 -10.09
C ALA A 151 2.53 22.45 -8.93
N MET A 152 1.85 21.82 -7.97
CA MET A 152 1.32 22.49 -6.77
C MET A 152 2.35 22.63 -5.64
N SER A 153 3.47 21.92 -5.73
CA SER A 153 4.51 21.92 -4.69
C SER A 153 5.55 23.03 -4.93
N PRO A 154 6.12 23.64 -3.88
CA PRO A 154 7.25 24.56 -4.02
C PRO A 154 8.44 23.85 -4.69
N VAL A 155 8.95 24.37 -5.79
CA VAL A 155 9.96 23.72 -6.67
C VAL A 155 11.19 23.22 -5.90
N ALA A 156 11.68 23.96 -4.93
CA ALA A 156 12.88 23.61 -4.14
C ALA A 156 12.71 22.39 -3.22
N LEU A 157 11.48 21.97 -2.94
CA LEU A 157 11.18 20.97 -1.92
C LEU A 157 10.63 19.66 -2.51
N ALA A 158 9.99 19.74 -3.67
CA ALA A 158 9.35 18.60 -4.27
C ALA A 158 10.37 17.63 -4.87
N PRO A 159 10.33 16.33 -4.54
CA PRO A 159 11.04 15.33 -5.31
C PRO A 159 10.48 15.29 -6.74
N LYS A 160 11.28 14.79 -7.71
CA LYS A 160 10.85 14.67 -9.12
C LYS A 160 9.50 13.99 -9.30
N ALA A 161 9.22 13.00 -8.46
CA ALA A 161 7.92 12.37 -8.36
C ALA A 161 7.43 12.47 -6.89
N PRO A 162 6.42 13.32 -6.61
CA PRO A 162 5.89 13.48 -5.26
C PRO A 162 5.22 12.20 -4.72
N ILE A 163 4.69 11.38 -5.61
CA ILE A 163 4.17 10.04 -5.33
C ILE A 163 4.46 9.13 -6.52
N VAL A 164 4.70 7.85 -6.27
CA VAL A 164 4.93 6.82 -7.29
C VAL A 164 3.88 5.72 -7.13
N VAL A 165 3.24 5.35 -8.22
CA VAL A 165 2.34 4.20 -8.28
C VAL A 165 3.07 3.03 -8.92
N LEU A 166 3.08 1.88 -8.25
CA LEU A 166 3.56 0.60 -8.75
C LEU A 166 2.33 -0.22 -9.16
N PRO A 167 1.96 -0.25 -10.45
CA PRO A 167 0.78 -0.96 -10.90
C PRO A 167 1.05 -2.45 -10.96
N CYS A 168 0.18 -3.25 -10.34
CA CYS A 168 0.12 -4.70 -10.49
C CYS A 168 -1.12 -5.04 -11.32
N ILE A 169 -0.92 -5.42 -12.58
CA ILE A 169 -2.03 -5.68 -13.50
C ILE A 169 -2.77 -6.94 -13.06
N GLU A 170 -4.07 -6.80 -12.80
CA GLU A 170 -4.91 -7.93 -12.42
C GLU A 170 -5.16 -8.87 -13.60
N LEU A 171 -4.91 -10.15 -13.35
CA LEU A 171 -5.03 -11.23 -14.32
C LEU A 171 -6.11 -12.21 -13.86
N LEU A 172 -7.14 -12.38 -14.69
CA LEU A 172 -8.28 -13.26 -14.45
C LEU A 172 -8.49 -14.14 -15.70
N ASP A 173 -8.51 -15.46 -15.54
CA ASP A 173 -8.61 -16.39 -16.67
C ASP A 173 -9.63 -17.52 -16.50
N ILE A 174 -10.26 -17.63 -15.35
CA ILE A 174 -11.13 -18.75 -14.99
C ILE A 174 -12.39 -18.82 -15.88
N VAL A 175 -12.86 -17.67 -16.35
CA VAL A 175 -14.00 -17.61 -17.26
C VAL A 175 -13.53 -17.93 -18.67
N GLU A 176 -13.98 -19.06 -19.22
CA GLU A 176 -13.87 -19.47 -20.61
C GLU A 176 -12.54 -19.14 -21.32
N ASN A 177 -11.66 -20.12 -21.51
CA ASN A 177 -10.49 -20.05 -22.41
C ASN A 177 -9.75 -18.70 -22.48
N ARG A 178 -9.83 -17.87 -21.41
CA ARG A 178 -9.22 -16.54 -21.35
C ARG A 178 -7.72 -16.57 -21.08
N PHE A 179 -7.13 -17.74 -20.84
CA PHE A 179 -5.70 -17.82 -20.52
C PHE A 179 -4.85 -17.10 -21.56
N GLU A 180 -5.06 -17.37 -22.85
CA GLU A 180 -4.28 -16.73 -23.92
C GLU A 180 -4.52 -15.21 -24.00
N SER A 181 -5.77 -14.77 -23.86
CA SER A 181 -6.08 -13.33 -23.83
C SER A 181 -5.53 -12.63 -22.59
N THR A 182 -5.52 -13.30 -21.45
CA THR A 182 -4.92 -12.82 -20.19
C THR A 182 -3.39 -12.71 -20.34
N LEU A 183 -2.74 -13.68 -20.99
CA LEU A 183 -1.30 -13.58 -21.29
C LEU A 183 -1.01 -12.49 -22.33
N ALA A 184 -1.86 -12.31 -23.33
CA ALA A 184 -1.71 -11.22 -24.30
C ALA A 184 -1.79 -9.85 -23.60
N LEU A 185 -2.71 -9.68 -22.66
CA LEU A 185 -2.81 -8.50 -21.81
C LEU A 185 -1.52 -8.28 -20.99
N ALA A 186 -1.06 -9.31 -20.30
CA ALA A 186 0.18 -9.22 -19.51
C ALA A 186 1.39 -8.86 -20.39
N ASN A 187 1.52 -9.47 -21.56
CA ASN A 187 2.60 -9.16 -22.51
C ASN A 187 2.53 -7.73 -23.05
N LYS A 188 1.32 -7.19 -23.31
CA LYS A 188 1.11 -5.79 -23.66
C LYS A 188 1.72 -4.85 -22.59
N HIS A 189 1.44 -5.12 -21.33
CA HIS A 189 1.98 -4.32 -20.23
C HIS A 189 3.46 -4.56 -19.97
N MET A 190 3.98 -5.76 -20.23
CA MET A 190 5.42 -6.02 -20.18
C MET A 190 6.24 -5.21 -21.19
N ALA A 191 5.65 -4.93 -22.35
CA ALA A 191 6.28 -4.12 -23.39
C ALA A 191 6.27 -2.62 -23.11
N ALA A 192 5.51 -2.15 -22.09
CA ALA A 192 5.49 -0.75 -21.69
C ALA A 192 6.85 -0.31 -21.10
N PRO A 193 7.18 1.00 -21.14
CA PRO A 193 8.38 1.53 -20.49
C PRO A 193 8.49 1.07 -19.04
N LYS A 194 9.69 0.69 -18.60
CA LYS A 194 9.88 0.07 -17.27
C LYS A 194 9.57 1.01 -16.12
N CYS A 195 9.93 2.28 -16.25
CA CYS A 195 9.64 3.31 -15.26
C CYS A 195 9.52 4.65 -15.97
N THR A 196 8.56 5.45 -15.53
CA THR A 196 8.40 6.84 -15.94
C THR A 196 8.21 7.71 -14.70
N THR A 197 8.09 9.02 -14.87
CA THR A 197 7.88 9.90 -13.71
C THR A 197 6.55 9.58 -13.03
N GLY A 198 6.62 9.06 -11.80
CA GLY A 198 5.44 8.70 -10.99
C GLY A 198 4.87 7.30 -11.24
N VAL A 199 5.42 6.54 -12.20
CA VAL A 199 5.03 5.15 -12.44
C VAL A 199 6.22 4.24 -12.21
N GLY A 200 6.09 3.32 -11.25
CA GLY A 200 7.08 2.29 -10.97
C GLY A 200 7.01 1.13 -11.96
N GLN A 201 7.86 0.14 -11.76
CA GLN A 201 7.85 -1.04 -12.59
C GLN A 201 6.54 -1.81 -12.48
N ILE A 202 5.92 -2.14 -13.62
CA ILE A 202 4.68 -2.91 -13.68
C ILE A 202 4.90 -4.31 -13.10
N GLY A 203 4.11 -4.66 -12.10
CA GLY A 203 3.95 -5.98 -11.54
C GLY A 203 2.71 -6.70 -12.09
N PHE A 204 2.41 -7.87 -11.54
CA PHE A 204 1.23 -8.63 -11.91
C PHE A 204 0.51 -9.15 -10.67
N ALA A 205 -0.83 -9.16 -10.77
CA ALA A 205 -1.71 -9.70 -9.76
C ALA A 205 -2.57 -10.82 -10.36
N PRO A 206 -2.17 -12.12 -10.27
CA PRO A 206 -3.17 -13.18 -10.38
C PRO A 206 -4.19 -12.94 -9.27
N HIS A 207 -5.39 -12.46 -9.64
CA HIS A 207 -6.34 -11.79 -8.74
C HIS A 207 -6.57 -12.59 -7.44
N ALA A 208 -7.27 -13.72 -7.52
CA ALA A 208 -7.57 -14.60 -6.39
C ALA A 208 -7.78 -16.03 -6.91
N PRO A 209 -7.65 -17.08 -6.07
CA PRO A 209 -7.76 -18.48 -6.52
C PRO A 209 -9.08 -18.82 -7.23
N TYR A 210 -10.17 -18.14 -6.86
CA TYR A 210 -11.48 -18.34 -7.47
C TYR A 210 -11.69 -17.61 -8.81
N THR A 211 -10.72 -16.81 -9.26
CA THR A 211 -10.77 -16.04 -10.53
C THR A 211 -9.53 -16.18 -11.40
N ALA A 212 -8.40 -16.58 -10.81
CA ALA A 212 -7.13 -16.80 -11.50
C ALA A 212 -6.67 -18.24 -11.31
N SER A 213 -6.42 -18.93 -12.43
CA SER A 213 -5.98 -20.32 -12.40
C SER A 213 -4.55 -20.47 -11.88
N ARG A 214 -4.20 -21.69 -11.46
CA ARG A 214 -2.81 -22.07 -11.18
C ARG A 214 -1.86 -21.76 -12.33
N LYS A 215 -2.33 -21.88 -13.58
CA LYS A 215 -1.52 -21.59 -14.78
C LYS A 215 -1.11 -20.13 -14.84
N VAL A 216 -2.04 -19.19 -14.57
CA VAL A 216 -1.73 -17.76 -14.52
C VAL A 216 -0.78 -17.45 -13.36
N THR A 217 -1.03 -18.00 -12.17
CA THR A 217 -0.13 -17.84 -11.02
C THR A 217 1.27 -18.40 -11.34
N GLN A 218 1.35 -19.57 -11.96
CA GLN A 218 2.61 -20.17 -12.40
C GLN A 218 3.34 -19.32 -13.43
N TRP A 219 2.62 -18.74 -14.38
CA TRP A 219 3.20 -17.85 -15.39
C TRP A 219 3.78 -16.60 -14.72
N CYS A 220 3.03 -15.93 -13.84
CA CYS A 220 3.53 -14.77 -13.10
C CYS A 220 4.79 -15.11 -12.28
N ALA A 221 4.75 -16.25 -11.57
CA ALA A 221 5.86 -16.70 -10.73
C ALA A 221 7.10 -17.15 -11.56
N GLY A 222 6.88 -17.52 -12.82
CA GLY A 222 7.94 -17.94 -13.77
C GLY A 222 8.60 -16.77 -14.51
N LEU A 223 8.20 -15.52 -14.26
CA LEU A 223 8.83 -14.36 -14.89
C LEU A 223 10.31 -14.27 -14.54
N PRO A 224 11.17 -13.79 -15.48
CA PRO A 224 12.59 -13.73 -15.24
C PRO A 224 12.93 -12.88 -14.00
N LEU A 225 13.65 -13.44 -13.03
CA LEU A 225 14.00 -12.77 -11.77
C LEU A 225 14.75 -11.45 -11.99
N ARG A 226 15.54 -11.36 -13.09
CA ARG A 226 16.27 -10.13 -13.47
C ARG A 226 15.35 -8.96 -13.81
N GLU A 227 14.07 -9.22 -14.13
CA GLU A 227 13.09 -8.17 -14.42
C GLU A 227 12.54 -7.53 -13.16
N LYS A 228 12.77 -8.16 -11.99
CA LYS A 228 12.35 -7.64 -10.68
C LYS A 228 10.87 -7.24 -10.61
N ARG A 229 9.97 -8.06 -11.17
CA ARG A 229 8.53 -7.79 -11.17
C ARG A 229 7.89 -8.33 -9.91
N LEU A 230 7.16 -7.47 -9.21
CA LEU A 230 6.34 -7.87 -8.07
C LEU A 230 5.18 -8.74 -8.56
N VAL A 231 4.91 -9.82 -7.83
CA VAL A 231 3.67 -10.60 -7.98
C VAL A 231 2.86 -10.46 -6.69
N THR A 232 1.58 -10.14 -6.79
CA THR A 232 0.70 -10.00 -5.63
C THR A 232 -0.61 -10.75 -5.87
N MET A 233 -1.23 -11.30 -4.83
CA MET A 233 -2.45 -12.10 -4.96
C MET A 233 -3.31 -11.95 -3.71
N HIS A 234 -4.63 -11.75 -3.89
CA HIS A 234 -5.60 -11.92 -2.82
C HIS A 234 -5.69 -13.42 -2.50
N LEU A 235 -5.35 -13.81 -1.29
CA LEU A 235 -5.27 -15.21 -0.94
C LEU A 235 -5.66 -15.44 0.52
N ALA A 236 -6.52 -16.41 0.75
CA ALA A 236 -7.04 -16.75 2.07
C ALA A 236 -7.67 -15.52 2.76
N GLU A 237 -8.43 -14.73 2.00
CA GLU A 237 -9.06 -13.51 2.48
C GLU A 237 -10.29 -13.81 3.33
N SER A 238 -11.12 -14.76 2.92
CA SER A 238 -12.36 -15.10 3.60
C SER A 238 -12.51 -16.60 3.86
N LYS A 239 -13.36 -16.96 4.83
CA LYS A 239 -13.69 -18.37 5.11
C LYS A 239 -14.45 -19.00 3.96
N GLU A 240 -15.28 -18.22 3.28
CA GLU A 240 -16.03 -18.66 2.11
C GLU A 240 -15.11 -19.01 0.94
N GLU A 241 -14.00 -18.29 0.78
CA GLU A 241 -12.95 -18.67 -0.18
C GLU A 241 -12.38 -20.04 0.14
N LEU A 242 -11.98 -20.28 1.39
CA LEU A 242 -11.46 -21.59 1.79
C LEU A 242 -12.50 -22.71 1.61
N GLN A 243 -13.75 -22.46 2.00
CA GLN A 243 -14.85 -23.39 1.82
C GLN A 243 -15.06 -23.74 0.34
N TRP A 244 -15.01 -22.73 -0.53
CA TRP A 244 -15.12 -22.91 -1.97
C TRP A 244 -13.98 -23.75 -2.54
N LEU A 245 -12.74 -23.42 -2.19
CA LEU A 245 -11.57 -24.14 -2.70
C LEU A 245 -11.51 -25.60 -2.22
N GLN A 246 -11.94 -25.87 -0.98
CA GLN A 246 -11.87 -27.19 -0.38
C GLN A 246 -13.08 -28.08 -0.72
N HIS A 247 -14.28 -27.50 -0.73
CA HIS A 247 -15.53 -28.25 -0.75
C HIS A 247 -16.43 -27.93 -1.95
N GLN A 248 -16.09 -26.92 -2.76
CA GLN A 248 -16.84 -26.53 -3.96
C GLN A 248 -18.32 -26.17 -3.64
N ASN A 249 -18.56 -25.66 -2.46
CA ASN A 249 -19.88 -25.26 -1.97
C ASN A 249 -19.82 -23.95 -1.18
N GLY A 250 -20.97 -23.52 -0.65
CA GLY A 250 -21.07 -22.29 0.12
C GLY A 250 -21.47 -21.08 -0.73
N PRO A 251 -21.38 -19.86 -0.19
CA PRO A 251 -21.89 -18.66 -0.83
C PRO A 251 -21.25 -18.33 -2.19
N PHE A 252 -20.00 -18.76 -2.44
CA PHE A 252 -19.39 -18.63 -3.76
C PHE A 252 -20.10 -19.41 -4.85
N SER A 253 -20.85 -20.47 -4.52
CA SER A 253 -21.61 -21.25 -5.49
C SER A 253 -22.63 -20.39 -6.23
N GLU A 254 -23.33 -19.50 -5.52
CA GLU A 254 -24.34 -18.60 -6.10
C GLU A 254 -23.68 -17.50 -6.96
N LEU A 255 -22.63 -16.87 -6.44
CA LEU A 255 -21.88 -15.83 -7.15
C LEU A 255 -21.31 -16.34 -8.47
N LEU A 256 -20.75 -17.56 -8.49
CA LEU A 256 -20.06 -18.12 -9.62
C LEU A 256 -20.98 -18.96 -10.53
N ALA A 257 -22.22 -19.25 -10.13
CA ALA A 257 -23.17 -20.03 -10.92
C ALA A 257 -23.32 -19.56 -12.38
N PRO A 258 -23.45 -18.23 -12.68
CA PRO A 258 -23.51 -17.77 -14.06
C PRO A 258 -22.24 -18.08 -14.88
N ILE A 259 -21.09 -17.99 -14.23
CA ILE A 259 -19.79 -18.30 -14.84
C ILE A 259 -19.69 -19.81 -15.13
N LEU A 260 -20.07 -20.62 -14.16
CA LEU A 260 -20.03 -22.08 -14.27
C LEU A 260 -21.01 -22.62 -15.31
N ALA A 261 -22.19 -22.00 -15.44
CA ALA A 261 -23.21 -22.39 -16.40
C ALA A 261 -22.77 -22.17 -17.88
N HIS A 262 -21.93 -21.19 -18.14
CA HIS A 262 -21.48 -20.84 -19.49
C HIS A 262 -20.16 -21.50 -19.93
N GLY A 263 -19.41 -22.11 -18.99
CA GLY A 263 -18.02 -22.53 -19.23
C GLY A 263 -17.64 -23.96 -18.88
N THR A 264 -18.58 -24.86 -18.63
CA THR A 264 -18.26 -26.19 -18.08
C THR A 264 -17.72 -27.21 -19.07
N THR A 265 -17.65 -26.91 -20.37
CA THR A 265 -17.20 -27.89 -21.37
C THR A 265 -16.37 -27.27 -22.49
N VAL A 266 -15.13 -26.96 -22.21
CA VAL A 266 -14.14 -26.78 -23.29
C VAL A 266 -12.83 -27.46 -22.88
N GLY A 267 -12.65 -28.69 -23.32
CA GLY A 267 -11.51 -29.52 -23.02
C GLY A 267 -11.67 -30.37 -21.75
N GLU A 268 -10.77 -31.28 -21.52
CA GLU A 268 -10.81 -32.34 -20.49
C GLU A 268 -10.68 -31.83 -19.03
N GLN A 269 -10.57 -30.50 -18.77
CA GLN A 269 -10.43 -29.94 -17.43
C GLN A 269 -11.65 -29.11 -17.03
N THR A 270 -12.20 -29.44 -15.85
CA THR A 270 -13.29 -28.66 -15.24
C THR A 270 -12.77 -27.34 -14.67
N TYR A 271 -13.70 -26.43 -14.34
CA TYR A 271 -13.36 -25.21 -13.60
C TYR A 271 -12.52 -25.50 -12.33
N PHE A 272 -12.92 -26.51 -11.55
CA PHE A 272 -12.26 -26.87 -10.30
C PHE A 272 -10.86 -27.45 -10.48
N ASP A 273 -10.60 -28.14 -11.61
CA ASP A 273 -9.25 -28.62 -11.91
C ASP A 273 -8.25 -27.48 -12.20
N LYS A 274 -8.76 -26.28 -12.53
CA LYS A 274 -7.95 -25.08 -12.78
C LYS A 274 -7.65 -24.31 -11.52
N LEU A 275 -8.52 -24.42 -10.50
CA LEU A 275 -8.28 -23.80 -9.19
C LEU A 275 -7.08 -24.47 -8.51
N GLY A 276 -6.43 -23.75 -7.64
CA GLY A 276 -5.44 -24.30 -6.71
C GLY A 276 -5.92 -24.16 -5.28
N GLN A 277 -5.39 -25.00 -4.40
CA GLN A 277 -5.52 -24.76 -2.98
C GLN A 277 -4.61 -23.59 -2.55
N VAL A 278 -4.90 -22.98 -1.41
CA VAL A 278 -4.08 -21.88 -0.85
C VAL A 278 -2.61 -22.24 -0.83
N THR A 279 -2.26 -23.41 -0.29
CA THR A 279 -0.88 -23.91 -0.18
C THR A 279 -0.18 -24.05 -1.54
N GLU A 280 -0.93 -24.44 -2.59
CA GLU A 280 -0.38 -24.55 -3.95
C GLU A 280 -0.02 -23.16 -4.51
N HIS A 281 -0.89 -22.15 -4.30
CA HIS A 281 -0.59 -20.78 -4.71
C HIS A 281 0.58 -20.20 -3.92
N VAL A 282 0.68 -20.43 -2.62
CA VAL A 282 1.85 -20.06 -1.80
C VAL A 282 3.12 -20.68 -2.38
N ALA A 283 3.10 -21.97 -2.74
CA ALA A 283 4.24 -22.65 -3.33
C ALA A 283 4.60 -22.12 -4.73
N LEU A 284 3.64 -21.69 -5.53
CA LEU A 284 3.89 -21.07 -6.83
C LEU A 284 4.49 -19.67 -6.65
N LEU A 285 3.87 -18.82 -5.84
CA LEU A 285 4.31 -17.45 -5.57
C LEU A 285 5.74 -17.40 -5.01
N SER A 286 6.16 -18.42 -4.25
CA SER A 286 7.50 -18.51 -3.70
C SER A 286 8.64 -18.59 -4.75
N LYS A 287 8.30 -18.79 -6.01
CA LYS A 287 9.26 -18.81 -7.14
C LYS A 287 9.44 -17.43 -7.78
N SER A 288 8.62 -16.46 -7.43
CA SER A 288 8.70 -15.09 -7.93
C SER A 288 9.95 -14.40 -7.42
N TRP A 289 10.39 -13.35 -8.13
CA TRP A 289 11.41 -12.45 -7.61
C TRP A 289 11.03 -11.90 -6.23
N ARG A 290 9.82 -11.37 -6.09
CA ARG A 290 9.15 -11.03 -4.84
C ARG A 290 7.66 -11.22 -5.00
N ALA A 291 7.02 -11.70 -3.94
CA ALA A 291 5.58 -11.89 -3.93
C ALA A 291 4.94 -11.40 -2.63
N THR A 292 3.76 -10.78 -2.73
CA THR A 292 2.93 -10.45 -1.59
C THR A 292 1.60 -11.19 -1.65
N ILE A 293 1.11 -11.59 -0.49
CA ILE A 293 -0.23 -12.09 -0.29
C ILE A 293 -1.04 -10.97 0.34
N ALA A 294 -2.05 -10.45 -0.38
CA ALA A 294 -2.99 -9.51 0.18
C ALA A 294 -3.94 -10.24 1.14
N HIS A 295 -4.22 -9.61 2.27
CA HIS A 295 -5.04 -10.08 3.40
C HIS A 295 -4.43 -11.29 4.12
N GLY A 296 -4.44 -12.48 3.52
CA GLY A 296 -3.90 -13.70 4.12
C GLY A 296 -4.55 -14.05 5.48
N ASN A 297 -5.81 -13.65 5.70
CA ASN A 297 -6.49 -13.72 7.01
C ASN A 297 -6.55 -15.16 7.54
N TYR A 298 -6.74 -16.11 6.63
CA TYR A 298 -6.98 -17.53 6.93
C TYR A 298 -5.86 -18.45 6.44
N LEU A 299 -4.62 -17.96 6.32
CA LEU A 299 -3.46 -18.80 6.03
C LEU A 299 -3.26 -19.85 7.11
N SER A 300 -3.01 -21.07 6.70
CA SER A 300 -2.71 -22.18 7.62
C SER A 300 -1.34 -21.96 8.30
N ARG A 301 -1.12 -22.65 9.43
CA ARG A 301 0.19 -22.61 10.10
C ARG A 301 1.33 -23.06 9.16
N GLN A 302 1.08 -24.03 8.29
CA GLN A 302 2.07 -24.51 7.33
C GLN A 302 2.38 -23.45 6.28
N ASP A 303 1.38 -22.72 5.79
CA ASP A 303 1.59 -21.60 4.86
C ASP A 303 2.42 -20.50 5.52
N LEU A 304 2.11 -20.17 6.79
CA LEU A 304 2.88 -19.16 7.55
C LEU A 304 4.35 -19.56 7.75
N ILE A 305 4.63 -20.83 8.02
CA ILE A 305 6.01 -21.35 8.11
C ILE A 305 6.72 -21.20 6.76
N SER A 306 6.04 -21.57 5.66
CA SER A 306 6.60 -21.45 4.32
C SER A 306 6.89 -19.98 3.94
N LEU A 307 6.06 -19.04 4.39
CA LEU A 307 6.29 -17.60 4.22
C LEU A 307 7.47 -17.10 5.05
N ALA A 308 7.57 -17.55 6.31
CA ALA A 308 8.66 -17.16 7.20
C ALA A 308 10.05 -17.63 6.68
N GLU A 309 10.11 -18.86 6.14
CA GLU A 309 11.33 -19.39 5.49
C GLU A 309 11.76 -18.57 4.26
N ARG A 310 10.85 -17.78 3.69
CA ARG A 310 11.05 -16.98 2.49
C ARG A 310 10.81 -15.47 2.72
N ALA A 311 10.96 -15.01 3.94
CA ALA A 311 10.66 -13.62 4.32
C ALA A 311 11.45 -12.56 3.53
N SER A 312 12.55 -12.93 2.88
CA SER A 312 13.29 -12.04 1.97
C SER A 312 12.58 -11.79 0.63
N THR A 313 11.73 -12.72 0.20
CA THR A 313 11.04 -12.67 -1.12
C THR A 313 9.54 -12.80 -1.03
N MET A 314 8.97 -13.12 0.14
CA MET A 314 7.53 -13.21 0.37
C MET A 314 7.11 -12.43 1.59
N GLY A 315 5.90 -11.86 1.53
CA GLY A 315 5.29 -11.16 2.67
C GLY A 315 3.77 -11.11 2.56
N VAL A 316 3.14 -10.72 3.65
CA VAL A 316 1.68 -10.52 3.74
C VAL A 316 1.39 -9.03 3.85
N VAL A 317 0.43 -8.54 3.09
CA VAL A 317 -0.10 -7.19 3.24
C VAL A 317 -1.39 -7.26 4.03
N HIS A 318 -1.38 -6.71 5.23
CA HIS A 318 -2.57 -6.60 6.07
C HIS A 318 -3.28 -5.27 5.83
N CYS A 319 -4.61 -5.33 5.66
CA CYS A 319 -5.50 -4.18 5.49
C CYS A 319 -6.47 -4.13 6.69
N PRO A 320 -6.08 -3.51 7.81
CA PRO A 320 -6.79 -3.60 9.08
C PRO A 320 -8.25 -3.16 9.02
N ARG A 321 -8.54 -2.02 8.39
CA ARG A 321 -9.90 -1.48 8.32
C ARG A 321 -10.81 -2.30 7.41
N THR A 322 -10.29 -2.84 6.30
CA THR A 322 -10.99 -3.81 5.44
C THR A 322 -11.29 -5.09 6.22
N HIS A 323 -10.31 -5.61 6.96
CA HIS A 323 -10.53 -6.77 7.83
C HIS A 323 -11.66 -6.52 8.85
N ARG A 324 -11.70 -5.34 9.47
CA ARG A 324 -12.78 -4.92 10.37
C ARG A 324 -14.11 -4.77 9.64
N HIS A 325 -14.12 -4.19 8.42
CA HIS A 325 -15.30 -3.97 7.61
C HIS A 325 -16.07 -5.27 7.32
N PHE A 326 -15.37 -6.35 6.98
CA PHE A 326 -15.99 -7.65 6.74
C PHE A 326 -16.36 -8.41 8.00
N GLY A 327 -16.09 -7.90 9.18
CA GLY A 327 -16.44 -8.57 10.44
C GLY A 327 -15.71 -9.89 10.68
N HIS A 328 -14.58 -10.11 10.01
CA HIS A 328 -13.72 -11.29 10.24
C HIS A 328 -13.31 -11.46 11.70
N LEU A 329 -13.56 -10.42 12.50
CA LEU A 329 -13.35 -10.37 13.94
C LEU A 329 -14.51 -10.94 14.79
N HIS A 330 -15.69 -11.19 14.20
CA HIS A 330 -16.92 -11.40 14.99
C HIS A 330 -17.39 -12.85 15.11
N ASP A 331 -16.70 -13.80 14.53
CA ASP A 331 -17.06 -15.21 14.74
C ASP A 331 -16.50 -15.72 16.07
N ALA A 332 -17.24 -15.38 17.14
CA ALA A 332 -16.97 -15.83 18.51
C ALA A 332 -17.03 -17.36 18.70
N SER A 333 -17.43 -18.10 17.67
CA SER A 333 -17.66 -19.55 17.78
C SER A 333 -16.41 -20.41 17.56
N GLN A 334 -15.33 -19.88 16.99
CA GLN A 334 -14.15 -20.66 16.59
C GLN A 334 -12.81 -20.26 17.21
N PHE A 335 -12.74 -19.12 17.89
CA PHE A 335 -11.52 -18.64 18.55
C PHE A 335 -11.86 -18.13 19.95
N PRO A 336 -10.93 -18.23 20.93
CA PRO A 336 -11.13 -17.56 22.21
C PRO A 336 -11.39 -16.06 21.95
N PRO A 337 -12.00 -15.29 22.87
CA PRO A 337 -12.56 -13.95 22.67
C PRO A 337 -11.56 -12.85 22.22
N THR A 338 -10.40 -13.24 21.77
CA THR A 338 -9.43 -12.40 21.06
C THR A 338 -9.69 -12.53 19.55
N ASN A 339 -10.77 -11.94 19.08
CA ASN A 339 -11.10 -11.83 17.66
C ASN A 339 -10.12 -10.91 16.89
N ARG A 340 -8.84 -10.97 17.21
CA ARG A 340 -7.79 -10.18 16.59
C ARG A 340 -7.13 -10.95 15.47
N TYR A 341 -6.79 -10.24 14.39
CA TYR A 341 -5.81 -10.75 13.45
C TYR A 341 -4.55 -11.16 14.24
N PRO A 342 -4.03 -12.38 14.12
CA PRO A 342 -2.94 -12.89 14.98
C PRO A 342 -1.59 -12.33 14.53
N PHE A 343 -1.46 -11.01 14.55
CA PHE A 343 -0.33 -10.27 13.99
C PHE A 343 0.97 -10.58 14.71
N ALA A 344 0.95 -10.46 16.05
CA ALA A 344 2.12 -10.70 16.89
C ALA A 344 2.65 -12.13 16.74
N GLU A 345 1.77 -13.13 16.70
CA GLU A 345 2.14 -14.53 16.50
C GLU A 345 2.81 -14.75 15.15
N ARG A 346 2.28 -14.14 14.08
CA ARG A 346 2.81 -14.25 12.72
C ARG A 346 4.18 -13.56 12.60
N VAL A 347 4.34 -12.40 13.19
CA VAL A 347 5.62 -11.69 13.28
C VAL A 347 6.63 -12.51 14.08
N ALA A 348 6.22 -13.11 15.18
CA ALA A 348 7.07 -13.99 16.00
C ALA A 348 7.50 -15.26 15.25
N LEU A 349 6.69 -15.76 14.30
CA LEU A 349 7.08 -16.85 13.38
C LEU A 349 8.08 -16.40 12.31
N GLY A 350 8.33 -15.10 12.14
CA GLY A 350 9.21 -14.56 11.12
C GLY A 350 8.50 -14.20 9.81
N VAL A 351 7.16 -14.21 9.77
CA VAL A 351 6.41 -13.77 8.58
C VAL A 351 6.54 -12.27 8.42
N ARG A 352 7.02 -11.83 7.26
CA ARG A 352 7.15 -10.42 6.93
C ARG A 352 5.77 -9.83 6.62
N HIS A 353 5.46 -8.70 7.25
CA HIS A 353 4.19 -8.01 7.06
C HIS A 353 4.38 -6.58 6.58
N PHE A 354 3.41 -6.12 5.79
CA PHE A 354 3.27 -4.75 5.33
C PHE A 354 1.84 -4.27 5.58
N LEU A 355 1.61 -2.96 5.50
CA LEU A 355 0.27 -2.39 5.60
C LEU A 355 -0.22 -1.93 4.23
N GLY A 356 -1.52 -2.09 4.01
CA GLY A 356 -2.25 -1.60 2.85
C GLY A 356 -3.59 -1.00 3.27
N THR A 357 -4.13 -0.13 2.43
CA THR A 357 -5.46 0.45 2.66
C THR A 357 -6.57 -0.37 2.02
N ASP A 358 -6.23 -1.23 1.07
CA ASP A 358 -7.20 -1.80 0.16
C ASP A 358 -7.98 -0.71 -0.60
N SER A 359 -9.25 -0.89 -0.93
CA SER A 359 -10.07 0.02 -1.72
C SER A 359 -11.06 0.84 -0.88
N ARG A 360 -11.55 1.95 -1.45
CA ARG A 360 -12.71 2.64 -0.88
C ARG A 360 -14.01 1.84 -0.95
N ALA A 361 -14.02 0.70 -1.61
CA ALA A 361 -15.15 -0.22 -1.57
C ALA A 361 -15.29 -0.95 -0.23
N SER A 362 -14.20 -1.12 0.51
CA SER A 362 -14.15 -1.74 1.85
C SER A 362 -13.61 -0.79 2.94
N ASN A 363 -13.23 0.43 2.56
CA ASN A 363 -12.55 1.38 3.45
C ASN A 363 -13.07 2.81 3.22
N PRO A 364 -13.29 3.63 4.26
CA PRO A 364 -13.83 4.98 4.10
C PRO A 364 -12.86 5.95 3.39
N ASP A 365 -11.55 5.67 3.43
CA ASP A 365 -10.52 6.49 2.81
C ASP A 365 -9.23 5.69 2.56
N LEU A 366 -8.26 6.28 1.84
CA LEU A 366 -6.95 5.70 1.55
C LEU A 366 -5.85 6.19 2.50
N ASN A 367 -6.19 6.47 3.74
CA ASN A 367 -5.26 6.97 4.75
C ASN A 367 -4.52 5.82 5.45
N LEU A 368 -3.29 5.53 5.00
CA LEU A 368 -2.45 4.48 5.56
C LEU A 368 -2.07 4.72 7.04
N TRP A 369 -1.98 6.00 7.45
CA TRP A 369 -1.68 6.34 8.86
C TRP A 369 -2.79 5.85 9.79
N THR A 370 -4.04 5.90 9.34
CA THR A 370 -5.19 5.39 10.10
C THR A 370 -5.17 3.86 10.22
N GLU A 371 -4.66 3.14 9.21
CA GLU A 371 -4.41 1.70 9.31
C GLU A 371 -3.40 1.38 10.42
N ALA A 372 -2.29 2.11 10.44
CA ALA A 372 -1.25 1.91 11.45
C ALA A 372 -1.74 2.20 12.88
N LYS A 373 -2.54 3.27 13.07
CA LYS A 373 -3.19 3.57 14.36
C LYS A 373 -4.11 2.44 14.81
N LEU A 374 -4.87 1.87 13.87
CA LEU A 374 -5.74 0.74 14.17
C LEU A 374 -4.94 -0.50 14.60
N VAL A 375 -3.85 -0.82 13.90
CA VAL A 375 -2.96 -1.91 14.31
C VAL A 375 -2.42 -1.65 15.72
N ARG A 376 -1.95 -0.43 16.02
CA ARG A 376 -1.44 -0.09 17.36
C ARG A 376 -2.50 -0.28 18.45
N ALA A 377 -3.75 0.12 18.17
CA ALA A 377 -4.86 0.00 19.12
C ALA A 377 -5.27 -1.46 19.37
N GLU A 378 -5.21 -2.31 18.35
CA GLU A 378 -5.65 -3.71 18.44
C GLU A 378 -4.54 -4.69 18.82
N GLN A 379 -3.29 -4.37 18.54
CA GLN A 379 -2.12 -5.26 18.66
C GLN A 379 -1.12 -4.71 19.67
N THR A 380 -1.50 -4.70 20.94
CA THR A 380 -0.70 -4.11 22.01
C THR A 380 0.66 -4.82 22.24
N GLU A 381 0.80 -6.04 21.76
CA GLU A 381 2.04 -6.82 21.82
C GLU A 381 3.07 -6.41 20.75
N LEU A 382 2.64 -5.73 19.67
CA LEU A 382 3.54 -5.19 18.67
C LEU A 382 4.14 -3.87 19.12
N LYS A 383 5.43 -3.71 18.91
CA LYS A 383 6.09 -2.42 19.11
C LYS A 383 5.69 -1.45 18.01
N SER A 384 5.38 -0.21 18.34
CA SER A 384 5.04 0.84 17.39
C SER A 384 6.12 1.07 16.33
N GLU A 385 7.40 0.87 16.69
CA GLU A 385 8.51 0.89 15.72
C GLU A 385 8.33 -0.16 14.60
N GLN A 386 7.89 -1.37 14.94
CA GLN A 386 7.65 -2.43 13.95
C GLN A 386 6.50 -2.03 13.01
N ILE A 387 5.43 -1.41 13.54
CA ILE A 387 4.31 -0.93 12.74
C ILE A 387 4.78 0.16 11.76
N LEU A 388 5.61 1.11 12.21
CA LEU A 388 6.18 2.13 11.34
C LEU A 388 7.06 1.52 10.24
N LYS A 389 7.89 0.53 10.56
CA LYS A 389 8.73 -0.17 9.59
C LYS A 389 7.92 -0.86 8.51
N MET A 390 6.76 -1.45 8.84
CA MET A 390 5.89 -2.13 7.88
C MET A 390 5.35 -1.22 6.76
N MET A 391 5.32 0.09 6.98
CA MET A 391 4.88 1.06 5.98
C MET A 391 5.97 2.07 5.59
N THR A 392 7.22 1.82 5.94
CA THR A 392 8.39 2.63 5.58
C THR A 392 9.56 1.76 5.15
N THR A 393 10.54 1.53 6.02
CA THR A 393 11.81 0.85 5.71
C THR A 393 11.61 -0.57 5.20
N ASP A 394 10.79 -1.39 5.88
CA ASP A 394 10.61 -2.80 5.49
C ASP A 394 9.87 -2.93 4.15
N ALA A 395 8.85 -2.08 3.92
CA ALA A 395 8.13 -2.06 2.65
C ALA A 395 9.03 -1.54 1.51
N ALA A 396 9.79 -0.48 1.74
CA ALA A 396 10.70 0.08 0.73
C ALA A 396 11.80 -0.92 0.36
N GLU A 397 12.42 -1.57 1.34
CA GLU A 397 13.40 -2.63 1.11
C GLU A 397 12.80 -3.79 0.33
N PHE A 398 11.61 -4.25 0.73
CA PHE A 398 10.94 -5.37 0.05
C PHE A 398 10.55 -5.03 -1.39
N LEU A 399 10.19 -3.81 -1.68
CA LEU A 399 9.84 -3.37 -3.03
C LEU A 399 11.06 -2.99 -3.88
N ASP A 400 12.29 -3.11 -3.33
CA ASP A 400 13.56 -2.76 -3.98
C ASP A 400 13.58 -1.28 -4.43
N LEU A 401 13.04 -0.40 -3.59
CA LEU A 401 13.00 1.03 -3.88
C LEU A 401 14.39 1.69 -3.74
N GLY A 402 15.39 0.91 -3.42
CA GLY A 402 16.76 1.35 -3.18
C GLY A 402 16.94 2.03 -1.83
N ASP A 403 18.16 2.51 -1.59
CA ASP A 403 18.49 3.28 -0.38
C ASP A 403 17.85 4.68 -0.37
N GLU A 404 17.06 4.98 -1.42
CA GLU A 404 16.49 6.31 -1.66
C GLU A 404 15.18 6.52 -0.89
N TYR A 405 14.47 5.45 -0.52
CA TYR A 405 13.13 5.53 0.10
C TYR A 405 13.06 4.72 1.39
N GLY A 406 12.03 5.02 2.21
CA GLY A 406 11.77 4.31 3.46
C GLY A 406 12.60 4.77 4.66
N ALA A 407 13.63 5.60 4.47
CA ALA A 407 14.45 6.20 5.53
C ALA A 407 14.80 7.65 5.21
N ILE A 408 15.21 8.43 6.22
CA ILE A 408 15.69 9.81 6.05
C ILE A 408 17.21 9.80 5.98
N ARG A 409 17.78 9.94 4.78
CA ARG A 409 19.23 9.87 4.57
C ARG A 409 19.71 11.00 3.64
N THR A 410 20.92 11.45 3.86
CA THR A 410 21.58 12.35 2.92
C THR A 410 21.74 11.68 1.55
N GLY A 411 21.36 12.38 0.48
CA GLY A 411 21.34 11.87 -0.89
C GLY A 411 20.00 11.34 -1.37
N SER A 412 19.08 11.00 -0.45
CA SER A 412 17.76 10.50 -0.80
C SER A 412 16.82 11.61 -1.29
N PRO A 413 15.82 11.27 -2.13
CA PRO A 413 14.73 12.19 -2.43
C PRO A 413 14.02 12.68 -1.16
N ALA A 414 13.59 13.94 -1.15
CA ALA A 414 12.84 14.51 -0.03
C ALA A 414 11.36 14.07 -0.03
N ALA A 415 11.11 12.80 -0.27
CA ALA A 415 9.79 12.18 -0.20
C ALA A 415 9.45 11.90 1.27
N LEU A 416 9.02 12.92 2.00
CA LEU A 416 8.88 12.92 3.44
C LEU A 416 7.42 13.13 3.87
N THR A 417 7.06 12.59 5.03
CA THR A 417 5.76 12.74 5.67
C THR A 417 5.92 13.47 6.99
N ALA A 418 5.08 14.48 7.21
CA ALA A 418 5.00 15.19 8.49
C ALA A 418 3.79 14.67 9.27
N ILE A 419 4.00 14.30 10.52
CA ILE A 419 2.94 13.88 11.44
C ILE A 419 2.69 15.02 12.41
N LYS A 420 1.48 15.59 12.36
CA LYS A 420 1.02 16.54 13.35
C LYS A 420 0.60 15.79 14.61
N HIS A 421 1.02 16.27 15.77
CA HIS A 421 0.60 15.77 17.08
C HIS A 421 0.14 16.94 17.96
N ASP A 422 -0.95 16.75 18.69
CA ASP A 422 -1.54 17.81 19.53
C ASP A 422 -0.91 17.86 20.93
N ARG A 423 -0.23 16.80 21.35
CA ARG A 423 0.55 16.81 22.59
C ARG A 423 1.89 17.46 22.32
N VAL A 424 2.18 18.49 23.11
CA VAL A 424 3.57 18.93 23.31
C VAL A 424 4.31 17.69 23.81
N ILE A 425 4.97 16.98 22.89
CA ILE A 425 6.04 16.06 23.24
C ILE A 425 7.12 17.01 23.72
N SER A 426 7.05 17.36 25.03
CA SER A 426 7.60 18.59 25.56
C SER A 426 9.10 18.66 25.37
N ARG A 427 9.59 19.90 25.15
CA ARG A 427 11.01 20.27 25.18
C ARG A 427 11.75 19.82 26.46
N ASP A 428 11.02 19.42 27.49
CA ASP A 428 11.51 19.23 28.87
C ASP A 428 11.40 17.79 29.37
N GLY A 429 11.49 16.78 28.51
CA GLY A 429 11.89 15.45 28.97
C GLY A 429 10.77 14.48 29.38
N LEU A 430 9.64 14.40 28.63
CA LEU A 430 8.66 13.33 28.83
C LEU A 430 8.75 12.19 27.80
N VAL A 431 9.68 12.26 26.86
CA VAL A 431 10.02 11.13 25.97
C VAL A 431 11.43 10.70 26.28
N ASP A 432 11.57 9.87 27.32
CA ASP A 432 12.88 9.38 27.74
C ASP A 432 13.48 8.34 26.78
N ASP A 433 12.66 7.78 25.87
CA ASP A 433 13.10 6.83 24.86
C ASP A 433 12.31 6.88 23.53
N ALA A 434 12.89 6.28 22.49
CA ALA A 434 12.28 6.20 21.17
C ALA A 434 10.96 5.41 21.14
N SER A 435 10.77 4.46 22.06
CA SER A 435 9.55 3.63 22.14
C SER A 435 8.35 4.50 22.50
N THR A 436 8.48 5.35 23.51
CA THR A 436 7.44 6.29 23.95
C THR A 436 7.07 7.28 22.83
N LEU A 437 8.05 7.74 22.04
CA LEU A 437 7.80 8.59 20.88
C LEU A 437 6.98 7.85 19.82
N TYR A 438 7.37 6.64 19.45
CA TYR A 438 6.68 5.86 18.42
C TYR A 438 5.24 5.54 18.85
N ASP A 439 5.01 5.26 20.13
CA ASP A 439 3.66 5.06 20.69
C ASP A 439 2.83 6.34 20.57
N ALA A 440 3.36 7.47 20.96
CA ALA A 440 2.67 8.76 20.86
C ALA A 440 2.34 9.17 19.42
N LEU A 441 3.19 8.84 18.45
CA LEU A 441 2.92 9.11 17.04
C LEU A 441 1.75 8.30 16.49
N LEU A 442 1.48 7.11 17.02
CA LEU A 442 0.37 6.24 16.58
C LEU A 442 -0.89 6.36 17.46
N GLU A 443 -0.97 7.35 18.34
CA GLU A 443 -2.16 7.64 19.13
C GLU A 443 -3.27 8.33 18.30
N GLU A 444 -4.49 8.31 18.81
CA GLU A 444 -5.60 9.10 18.28
C GLU A 444 -5.26 10.61 18.29
N GLY A 445 -5.81 11.33 17.30
CA GLY A 445 -5.56 12.77 17.12
C GLY A 445 -4.34 13.10 16.26
N THR A 446 -3.43 12.15 15.99
CA THR A 446 -2.32 12.39 15.06
C THR A 446 -2.78 12.34 13.61
N VAL A 447 -2.20 13.20 12.77
CA VAL A 447 -2.55 13.32 11.34
C VAL A 447 -1.29 13.37 10.50
N SER A 448 -1.25 12.56 9.44
CA SER A 448 -0.17 12.55 8.46
C SER A 448 -0.48 13.48 7.27
N ALA A 449 0.56 14.09 6.72
CA ALA A 449 0.48 14.91 5.51
C ALA A 449 1.84 14.96 4.79
N PRO A 450 1.89 15.30 3.49
CA PRO A 450 3.14 15.57 2.79
C PRO A 450 3.89 16.74 3.45
N LEU A 451 5.20 16.61 3.65
CA LEU A 451 6.01 17.64 4.30
C LEU A 451 5.90 18.98 3.55
N GLU A 452 6.01 18.98 2.23
CA GLU A 452 5.94 20.17 1.39
C GLU A 452 4.59 20.91 1.51
N TRP A 453 3.49 20.20 1.75
CA TRP A 453 2.18 20.81 2.00
C TRP A 453 2.12 21.52 3.35
N VAL A 454 2.65 20.87 4.39
CA VAL A 454 2.72 21.47 5.73
C VAL A 454 3.55 22.75 5.68
N MET A 455 4.68 22.72 4.98
CA MET A 455 5.55 23.89 4.81
C MET A 455 4.86 25.02 4.03
N ALA A 456 4.13 24.72 2.96
CA ALA A 456 3.40 25.71 2.18
C ALA A 456 2.30 26.40 3.01
N LYS A 457 1.53 25.65 3.79
CA LYS A 457 0.50 26.19 4.69
C LYS A 457 1.09 27.06 5.81
N THR A 458 2.21 26.66 6.38
CA THR A 458 2.89 27.45 7.42
C THR A 458 3.36 28.80 6.87
N GLN A 459 3.79 28.88 5.61
CA GLN A 459 4.21 30.13 4.98
C GLN A 459 3.03 31.06 4.63
N SER A 460 1.89 30.52 4.22
CA SER A 460 0.70 31.33 3.93
C SER A 460 0.16 31.99 5.20
N ASN A 461 0.18 31.29 6.33
CA ASN A 461 -0.26 31.82 7.63
C ASN A 461 0.66 32.95 8.16
N ILE A 462 1.96 32.93 7.80
CA ILE A 462 2.88 34.03 8.15
C ILE A 462 2.60 35.28 7.32
N ARG A 463 2.21 35.11 6.04
CA ARG A 463 1.92 36.25 5.13
C ARG A 463 0.55 36.90 5.42
N THR A 464 -0.40 36.19 6.01
CA THR A 464 -1.72 36.71 6.37
C THR A 464 -1.73 37.41 7.75
N ASN A 465 -0.67 37.25 8.55
CA ASN A 465 -0.53 37.86 9.88
C ASN A 465 0.50 39.02 9.88
N LEU A 466 0.98 39.44 8.71
CA LEU A 466 1.77 40.67 8.45
C LEU A 466 0.94 41.64 7.60
#